data_da7a5a5fc9f66aeb594dc2b5361dfbfd
#
_entry.id   da7a5a5fc9f66aeb594dc2b5361dfbfd
#
_cell.length_a   1.000
_cell.length_b   1.000
_cell.length_c   1.000
_cell.angle_alpha   90.00
_cell.angle_beta   90.00
_cell.angle_gamma   90.00
#
_symmetry.space_group_name_H-M   'P 1'
#
loop_
_entity.id
_entity.type
_entity.pdbx_description
1 polymer ?
#
loop_
_entity_poly.entity_id
_entity_poly.type
_entity_poly.pdbx_seq_one_letter_code
_entity_poly.pdbx_strand_id
1 'polypeptide(L)'
;MEKHILILTTTKDFLWKFEGENVKTLQHLGYVVHYAANMNEPAYIADNRRLRQMGVRIHHIDIARSPFLFQENQKALQQVVELIRRYHIQAQHCHTPVGGLLGRLAGKQCADDGVVVIYTAHGFHFYKGAPLMNQLVYYRVEKYLARYTDILIVINEEDYRSALKLHLKKGGQIYKIPGVGLNGGRFRPLTDEERRQGRRALGIGPEDFFLVSVGELNGNKNHRIVLEALAQIRRSGNVPLIRYGLCGDGFFRKRMEDWIGELGLADIVTLYGYRDDIPAVLGCADASIFPSKREGLGMAGLESLAMGVPVIAADNRGTREYMEHEKNGFVYRCDDAAGFAEGIRMMMSLTSAQRAEMKLRCLDAVKPFEKAYACAVMRRIYTAVTRRIEEADQYG
;
A
#
# COMPACT_ATOMS: atom_id res chain seq x y z
N MET A 1 6.37 -31.24 16.70
CA MET A 1 6.72 -30.00 17.45
C MET A 1 5.71 -28.88 17.15
N GLU A 2 5.54 -27.91 18.06
CA GLU A 2 4.74 -26.70 17.80
C GLU A 2 5.42 -25.88 16.69
N LYS A 3 4.65 -25.42 15.69
CA LYS A 3 5.22 -24.65 14.57
C LYS A 3 5.26 -23.16 14.91
N HIS A 4 6.41 -22.52 14.77
CA HIS A 4 6.62 -21.11 15.09
C HIS A 4 7.01 -20.33 13.84
N ILE A 5 6.34 -19.17 13.60
CA ILE A 5 6.68 -18.24 12.53
C ILE A 5 6.84 -16.83 13.10
N LEU A 6 7.84 -16.10 12.61
CA LEU A 6 8.08 -14.70 12.95
C LEU A 6 7.63 -13.78 11.82
N ILE A 7 6.73 -12.84 12.10
CA ILE A 7 6.45 -11.70 11.21
C ILE A 7 7.27 -10.51 11.69
N LEU A 8 8.09 -9.95 10.78
CA LEU A 8 9.02 -8.87 11.08
C LEU A 8 8.69 -7.62 10.26
N THR A 9 8.46 -6.51 10.95
CA THR A 9 8.18 -5.19 10.32
C THR A 9 8.90 -4.07 11.05
N THR A 10 8.90 -2.86 10.47
CA THR A 10 9.52 -1.70 11.13
C THR A 10 8.62 -1.08 12.19
N THR A 11 7.30 -1.02 11.97
CA THR A 11 6.35 -0.31 12.83
C THR A 11 5.26 -1.23 13.36
N LYS A 12 4.83 -0.99 14.60
CA LYS A 12 3.88 -1.85 15.34
C LYS A 12 2.50 -1.97 14.72
N ASP A 13 2.04 -0.96 13.99
CA ASP A 13 0.69 -0.92 13.42
C ASP A 13 0.59 -1.61 12.06
N PHE A 14 1.71 -2.04 11.48
CA PHE A 14 1.75 -2.72 10.18
C PHE A 14 0.95 -4.03 10.19
N LEU A 15 1.09 -4.83 11.25
CA LEU A 15 0.48 -6.16 11.33
C LEU A 15 -1.04 -6.10 11.20
N TRP A 16 -1.71 -5.33 12.04
CA TRP A 16 -3.18 -5.30 12.02
C TRP A 16 -3.75 -4.55 10.81
N LYS A 17 -2.98 -3.61 10.23
CA LYS A 17 -3.39 -2.88 9.03
C LYS A 17 -3.34 -3.75 7.78
N PHE A 18 -2.30 -4.55 7.63
CA PHE A 18 -1.97 -5.20 6.37
C PHE A 18 -1.90 -6.73 6.44
N GLU A 19 -1.55 -7.31 7.58
CA GLU A 19 -1.25 -8.74 7.72
C GLU A 19 -2.28 -9.53 8.53
N GLY A 20 -3.38 -8.92 8.93
CA GLY A 20 -4.37 -9.57 9.80
C GLY A 20 -4.92 -10.89 9.27
N GLU A 21 -5.17 -10.99 7.96
CA GLU A 21 -5.65 -12.24 7.35
C GLU A 21 -4.53 -13.27 7.20
N ASN A 22 -3.32 -12.83 6.99
CA ASN A 22 -2.16 -13.72 6.97
C ASN A 22 -1.90 -14.34 8.35
N VAL A 23 -2.06 -13.55 9.42
CA VAL A 23 -2.01 -14.08 10.80
C VAL A 23 -3.05 -15.18 11.01
N LYS A 24 -4.31 -14.93 10.65
CA LYS A 24 -5.38 -15.95 10.74
C LYS A 24 -5.04 -17.20 9.93
N THR A 25 -4.56 -17.03 8.71
CA THR A 25 -4.15 -18.15 7.84
C THR A 25 -3.05 -18.98 8.48
N LEU A 26 -2.03 -18.35 9.05
CA LEU A 26 -0.93 -19.04 9.75
C LEU A 26 -1.41 -19.78 10.99
N GLN A 27 -2.29 -19.15 11.79
CA GLN A 27 -2.91 -19.80 12.96
C GLN A 27 -3.73 -21.03 12.56
N HIS A 28 -4.51 -20.97 11.46
CA HIS A 28 -5.24 -22.12 10.93
C HIS A 28 -4.31 -23.25 10.41
N LEU A 29 -3.09 -22.92 9.97
CA LEU A 29 -2.06 -23.88 9.60
C LEU A 29 -1.30 -24.44 10.82
N GLY A 30 -1.70 -24.04 12.04
CA GLY A 30 -1.13 -24.53 13.30
C GLY A 30 0.12 -23.79 13.76
N TYR A 31 0.40 -22.59 13.24
CA TYR A 31 1.53 -21.79 13.70
C TYR A 31 1.20 -20.97 14.94
N VAL A 32 2.13 -20.93 15.88
CA VAL A 32 2.26 -19.84 16.83
C VAL A 32 2.92 -18.67 16.11
N VAL A 33 2.19 -17.58 15.99
CA VAL A 33 2.67 -16.39 15.28
C VAL A 33 3.36 -15.46 16.26
N HIS A 34 4.64 -15.16 16.01
CA HIS A 34 5.43 -14.15 16.68
C HIS A 34 5.44 -12.88 15.83
N TYR A 35 5.33 -11.72 16.47
CA TYR A 35 5.40 -10.43 15.80
C TYR A 35 6.48 -9.56 16.40
N ALA A 36 7.47 -9.16 15.60
CA ALA A 36 8.55 -8.27 16.01
C ALA A 36 8.53 -6.96 15.22
N ALA A 37 8.55 -5.86 15.95
CA ALA A 37 8.61 -4.50 15.40
C ALA A 37 9.12 -3.54 16.46
N ASN A 38 9.40 -2.28 16.09
CA ASN A 38 9.65 -1.24 17.06
C ASN A 38 8.32 -0.79 17.70
N MET A 39 8.09 -1.25 18.93
CA MET A 39 6.86 -0.95 19.70
C MET A 39 6.85 0.47 20.27
N ASN A 40 8.00 1.15 20.30
CA ASN A 40 8.17 2.50 20.85
C ASN A 40 8.02 3.58 19.76
N GLU A 41 8.11 3.21 18.48
CA GLU A 41 7.90 4.15 17.37
C GLU A 41 6.49 4.72 17.39
N PRO A 42 6.34 6.05 17.15
CA PRO A 42 5.03 6.66 17.01
C PRO A 42 4.22 5.96 15.94
N ALA A 43 3.05 5.48 16.30
CA ALA A 43 2.06 4.96 15.37
C ALA A 43 0.86 5.89 15.37
N TYR A 44 0.12 5.92 14.26
CA TYR A 44 -1.13 6.68 14.16
C TYR A 44 -2.16 6.28 15.24
N ILE A 45 -2.05 5.05 15.76
CA ILE A 45 -2.86 4.55 16.88
C ILE A 45 -1.92 3.99 17.95
N ALA A 46 -1.88 4.64 19.11
CA ALA A 46 -1.01 4.26 20.23
C ALA A 46 -1.39 2.93 20.89
N ASP A 47 -2.62 2.45 20.68
CA ASP A 47 -3.21 1.33 21.40
C ASP A 47 -2.78 -0.04 20.85
N ASN A 48 -2.17 -0.85 21.72
CA ASN A 48 -1.77 -2.23 21.41
C ASN A 48 -2.90 -3.26 21.61
N ARG A 49 -4.14 -2.86 21.98
CA ARG A 49 -5.26 -3.79 22.20
C ARG A 49 -5.55 -4.63 20.96
N ARG A 50 -5.54 -4.03 19.77
CA ARG A 50 -5.76 -4.74 18.51
C ARG A 50 -4.73 -5.85 18.26
N LEU A 51 -3.44 -5.60 18.54
CA LEU A 51 -2.40 -6.62 18.40
C LEU A 51 -2.62 -7.78 19.38
N ARG A 52 -2.97 -7.47 20.64
CA ARG A 52 -3.28 -8.51 21.64
C ARG A 52 -4.47 -9.37 21.24
N GLN A 53 -5.52 -8.77 20.66
CA GLN A 53 -6.71 -9.48 20.18
C GLN A 53 -6.42 -10.43 19.00
N MET A 54 -5.32 -10.22 18.28
CA MET A 54 -4.90 -11.10 17.17
C MET A 54 -4.29 -12.43 17.64
N GLY A 55 -4.05 -12.62 18.94
CA GLY A 55 -3.48 -13.86 19.46
C GLY A 55 -2.03 -14.12 19.05
N VAL A 56 -1.25 -13.04 18.81
CA VAL A 56 0.16 -13.13 18.43
C VAL A 56 1.07 -12.88 19.65
N ARG A 57 2.26 -13.51 19.68
CA ARG A 57 3.32 -13.22 20.64
C ARG A 57 4.09 -11.98 20.18
N ILE A 58 3.97 -10.89 20.95
CA ILE A 58 4.54 -9.57 20.59
C ILE A 58 5.95 -9.44 21.13
N HIS A 59 6.88 -8.99 20.32
CA HIS A 59 8.27 -8.71 20.68
C HIS A 59 8.65 -7.29 20.27
N HIS A 60 9.27 -6.54 21.18
CA HIS A 60 9.92 -5.28 20.84
C HIS A 60 11.31 -5.56 20.31
N ILE A 61 11.68 -4.88 19.23
CA ILE A 61 13.04 -4.80 18.72
C ILE A 61 13.38 -3.35 18.36
N ASP A 62 14.65 -2.98 18.49
CA ASP A 62 15.12 -1.60 18.27
C ASP A 62 15.30 -1.26 16.79
N ILE A 63 14.46 -1.82 15.91
CA ILE A 63 14.55 -1.60 14.46
C ILE A 63 14.25 -0.14 14.10
N ALA A 64 15.15 0.49 13.36
CA ALA A 64 14.99 1.85 12.87
C ALA A 64 14.25 1.91 11.54
N ARG A 65 13.62 3.07 11.23
CA ARG A 65 13.00 3.29 9.90
C ARG A 65 14.02 3.52 8.79
N SER A 66 15.20 4.02 9.16
CA SER A 66 16.29 4.31 8.22
C SER A 66 17.33 3.18 8.21
N PRO A 67 17.73 2.67 7.04
CA PRO A 67 18.81 1.67 6.96
C PRO A 67 20.19 2.25 7.34
N PHE A 68 20.32 3.58 7.43
CA PHE A 68 21.57 4.28 7.77
C PHE A 68 21.82 4.41 9.28
N LEU A 69 20.87 4.06 10.12
CA LEU A 69 21.03 3.99 11.57
C LEU A 69 21.64 2.62 11.93
N PHE A 70 22.94 2.49 11.72
CA PHE A 70 23.65 1.21 11.76
C PHE A 70 23.66 0.57 13.14
N GLN A 71 23.85 1.35 14.21
CA GLN A 71 23.95 0.82 15.58
C GLN A 71 22.62 0.23 16.03
N GLU A 72 21.52 0.95 15.84
CA GLU A 72 20.15 0.49 16.16
C GLU A 72 19.81 -0.75 15.33
N ASN A 73 20.09 -0.72 14.04
CA ASN A 73 19.79 -1.84 13.15
C ASN A 73 20.68 -3.07 13.44
N GLN A 74 21.93 -2.88 13.89
CA GLN A 74 22.78 -3.99 14.33
C GLN A 74 22.24 -4.62 15.61
N LYS A 75 21.81 -3.81 16.59
CA LYS A 75 21.14 -4.28 17.80
C LYS A 75 19.86 -5.05 17.47
N ALA A 76 19.01 -4.48 16.61
CA ALA A 76 17.79 -5.13 16.15
C ALA A 76 18.07 -6.47 15.45
N LEU A 77 19.12 -6.58 14.62
CA LEU A 77 19.52 -7.83 14.00
C LEU A 77 19.85 -8.90 15.04
N GLN A 78 20.63 -8.55 16.07
CA GLN A 78 20.94 -9.49 17.15
C GLN A 78 19.69 -9.94 17.90
N GLN A 79 18.76 -9.01 18.17
CA GLN A 79 17.47 -9.33 18.81
C GLN A 79 16.63 -10.29 17.94
N VAL A 80 16.61 -10.10 16.61
CA VAL A 80 15.90 -11.02 15.69
C VAL A 80 16.52 -12.41 15.71
N VAL A 81 17.86 -12.52 15.66
CA VAL A 81 18.58 -13.80 15.73
C VAL A 81 18.30 -14.51 17.07
N GLU A 82 18.31 -13.76 18.19
CA GLU A 82 17.96 -14.30 19.50
C GLU A 82 16.51 -14.83 19.54
N LEU A 83 15.55 -14.09 18.99
CA LEU A 83 14.16 -14.54 18.90
C LEU A 83 14.04 -15.83 18.10
N ILE A 84 14.72 -15.93 16.94
CA ILE A 84 14.72 -17.11 16.10
C ILE A 84 15.19 -18.34 16.90
N ARG A 85 16.33 -18.24 17.56
CA ARG A 85 16.90 -19.35 18.34
C ARG A 85 16.11 -19.68 19.59
N ARG A 86 15.71 -18.65 20.36
CA ARG A 86 14.97 -18.83 21.63
C ARG A 86 13.62 -19.52 21.46
N TYR A 87 12.92 -19.22 20.37
CA TYR A 87 11.58 -19.76 20.12
C TYR A 87 11.55 -20.83 19.01
N HIS A 88 12.71 -21.29 18.55
CA HIS A 88 12.84 -22.28 17.46
C HIS A 88 11.97 -21.91 16.26
N ILE A 89 12.11 -20.66 15.78
CA ILE A 89 11.35 -20.14 14.65
C ILE A 89 11.76 -20.89 13.37
N GLN A 90 10.83 -21.60 12.75
CA GLN A 90 11.09 -22.38 11.53
C GLN A 90 10.88 -21.56 10.25
N ALA A 91 10.09 -20.48 10.31
CA ALA A 91 9.91 -19.56 9.21
C ALA A 91 9.87 -18.10 9.69
N GLN A 92 10.34 -17.18 8.87
CA GLN A 92 10.16 -15.74 9.10
C GLN A 92 9.61 -15.07 7.85
N HIS A 93 8.64 -14.18 8.04
CA HIS A 93 8.07 -13.36 6.98
C HIS A 93 8.37 -11.88 7.22
N CYS A 94 9.23 -11.33 6.38
CA CYS A 94 9.76 -9.97 6.53
C CYS A 94 9.03 -9.01 5.62
N HIS A 95 8.70 -7.83 6.14
CA HIS A 95 8.09 -6.73 5.40
C HIS A 95 8.88 -5.45 5.63
N THR A 96 8.59 -4.43 4.84
CA THR A 96 9.27 -3.12 4.87
C THR A 96 10.75 -3.20 4.44
N PRO A 97 11.35 -2.11 3.97
CA PRO A 97 12.74 -2.16 3.49
C PRO A 97 13.74 -2.59 4.54
N VAL A 98 13.67 -2.01 5.75
CA VAL A 98 14.62 -2.34 6.84
C VAL A 98 14.27 -3.69 7.46
N GLY A 99 12.99 -4.00 7.66
CA GLY A 99 12.57 -5.33 8.15
C GLY A 99 12.99 -6.45 7.18
N GLY A 100 12.85 -6.24 5.88
CA GLY A 100 13.33 -7.15 4.84
C GLY A 100 14.86 -7.30 4.81
N LEU A 101 15.60 -6.22 5.06
CA LEU A 101 17.07 -6.27 5.20
C LEU A 101 17.48 -7.12 6.42
N LEU A 102 16.96 -6.76 7.60
CA LEU A 102 17.36 -7.42 8.85
C LEU A 102 16.91 -8.88 8.91
N GLY A 103 15.68 -9.18 8.48
CA GLY A 103 15.19 -10.55 8.47
C GLY A 103 16.03 -11.45 7.56
N ARG A 104 16.35 -11.02 6.34
CA ARG A 104 17.20 -11.80 5.43
C ARG A 104 18.64 -11.98 5.97
N LEU A 105 19.18 -10.97 6.66
CA LEU A 105 20.48 -11.10 7.34
C LEU A 105 20.40 -12.01 8.56
N ALA A 106 19.31 -11.99 9.33
CA ALA A 106 19.07 -12.93 10.42
C ALA A 106 18.95 -14.37 9.88
N GLY A 107 18.20 -14.58 8.80
CA GLY A 107 18.10 -15.87 8.12
C GLY A 107 19.45 -16.38 7.61
N LYS A 108 20.37 -15.48 7.18
CA LYS A 108 21.74 -15.85 6.87
C LYS A 108 22.51 -16.35 8.09
N GLN A 109 22.37 -15.67 9.24
CA GLN A 109 23.05 -16.05 10.49
C GLN A 109 22.45 -17.31 11.13
N CYS A 110 21.20 -17.64 10.83
CA CYS A 110 20.48 -18.81 11.28
C CYS A 110 20.32 -19.86 10.15
N ALA A 111 21.24 -19.89 9.19
CA ALA A 111 21.15 -20.81 8.06
C ALA A 111 21.19 -22.28 8.52
N ASP A 112 22.02 -22.59 9.52
CA ASP A 112 22.14 -23.91 10.11
C ASP A 112 20.92 -24.32 10.96
N ASP A 113 20.13 -23.33 11.40
CA ASP A 113 18.86 -23.53 12.12
C ASP A 113 17.69 -23.89 11.17
N GLY A 114 17.92 -23.96 9.85
CA GLY A 114 16.93 -24.39 8.85
C GLY A 114 15.80 -23.39 8.58
N VAL A 115 15.92 -22.13 9.00
CA VAL A 115 14.86 -21.11 8.92
C VAL A 115 14.50 -20.79 7.46
N VAL A 116 13.21 -20.88 7.14
CA VAL A 116 12.65 -20.45 5.84
C VAL A 116 12.44 -18.94 5.84
N VAL A 117 13.02 -18.24 4.88
CA VAL A 117 12.97 -16.77 4.77
C VAL A 117 12.01 -16.35 3.68
N ILE A 118 10.91 -15.69 4.07
CA ILE A 118 9.92 -15.08 3.19
C ILE A 118 10.10 -13.56 3.24
N TYR A 119 10.15 -12.91 2.09
CA TYR A 119 10.19 -11.45 2.02
C TYR A 119 9.12 -10.91 1.08
N THR A 120 8.26 -10.04 1.59
CA THR A 120 7.31 -9.27 0.75
C THR A 120 7.85 -7.86 0.52
N ALA A 121 8.19 -7.59 -0.74
CA ALA A 121 8.55 -6.25 -1.20
C ALA A 121 7.28 -5.47 -1.60
N HIS A 122 6.92 -4.47 -0.80
CA HIS A 122 5.79 -3.57 -1.07
C HIS A 122 6.12 -2.48 -2.11
N GLY A 123 7.19 -2.66 -2.83
CA GLY A 123 7.69 -1.81 -3.90
C GLY A 123 9.20 -1.59 -3.79
N PHE A 124 9.96 -2.09 -4.76
CA PHE A 124 11.40 -1.87 -4.79
C PHE A 124 11.75 -0.38 -4.91
N HIS A 125 12.90 0.02 -4.36
CA HIS A 125 13.41 1.39 -4.45
C HIS A 125 14.17 1.66 -5.76
N PHE A 126 14.42 0.61 -6.55
CA PHE A 126 14.94 0.66 -7.91
C PHE A 126 13.80 0.34 -8.89
N TYR A 127 13.33 1.35 -9.58
CA TYR A 127 12.21 1.28 -10.52
C TYR A 127 12.49 2.19 -11.73
N LYS A 128 11.72 2.04 -12.79
CA LYS A 128 11.89 2.87 -14.00
C LYS A 128 11.65 4.35 -13.67
N GLY A 129 12.68 5.17 -13.88
CA GLY A 129 12.66 6.60 -13.52
C GLY A 129 13.16 6.93 -12.10
N ALA A 130 13.59 5.93 -11.31
CA ALA A 130 14.28 6.21 -10.05
C ALA A 130 15.65 6.88 -10.27
N PRO A 131 16.11 7.72 -9.32
CA PRO A 131 17.48 8.26 -9.38
C PRO A 131 18.52 7.16 -9.56
N LEU A 132 19.57 7.41 -10.35
CA LEU A 132 20.61 6.41 -10.67
C LEU A 132 21.25 5.81 -9.41
N MET A 133 21.49 6.62 -8.39
CA MET A 133 22.01 6.14 -7.10
C MET A 133 21.07 5.12 -6.45
N ASN A 134 19.76 5.36 -6.49
CA ASN A 134 18.78 4.40 -5.96
C ASN A 134 18.80 3.09 -6.75
N GLN A 135 18.88 3.18 -8.08
CA GLN A 135 18.98 1.99 -8.93
C GLN A 135 20.24 1.18 -8.62
N LEU A 136 21.39 1.83 -8.49
CA LEU A 136 22.67 1.14 -8.24
C LEU A 136 22.75 0.55 -6.83
N VAL A 137 22.41 1.33 -5.80
CA VAL A 137 22.57 0.92 -4.40
C VAL A 137 21.50 -0.13 -4.02
N TYR A 138 20.22 0.23 -4.19
CA TYR A 138 19.15 -0.69 -3.75
C TYR A 138 19.09 -1.97 -4.58
N TYR A 139 19.39 -1.92 -5.88
CA TYR A 139 19.46 -3.14 -6.68
C TYR A 139 20.59 -4.07 -6.22
N ARG A 140 21.76 -3.53 -5.91
CA ARG A 140 22.88 -4.34 -5.40
C ARG A 140 22.57 -4.96 -4.04
N VAL A 141 21.94 -4.20 -3.15
CA VAL A 141 21.49 -4.70 -1.84
C VAL A 141 20.47 -5.81 -2.02
N GLU A 142 19.44 -5.62 -2.85
CA GLU A 142 18.44 -6.65 -3.12
C GLU A 142 19.05 -7.88 -3.78
N LYS A 143 19.94 -7.71 -4.76
CA LYS A 143 20.67 -8.82 -5.40
C LYS A 143 21.52 -9.62 -4.41
N TYR A 144 22.15 -8.94 -3.44
CA TYR A 144 22.91 -9.62 -2.39
C TYR A 144 21.99 -10.40 -1.45
N LEU A 145 20.92 -9.78 -0.97
CA LEU A 145 19.99 -10.35 0.00
C LEU A 145 19.10 -11.44 -0.59
N ALA A 146 18.85 -11.42 -1.89
CA ALA A 146 18.11 -12.47 -2.60
C ALA A 146 18.69 -13.87 -2.35
N ARG A 147 20.02 -13.98 -2.24
CA ARG A 147 20.72 -15.26 -1.98
C ARG A 147 20.33 -15.91 -0.65
N TYR A 148 19.73 -15.16 0.26
CA TYR A 148 19.27 -15.62 1.59
C TYR A 148 17.75 -15.65 1.69
N THR A 149 17.04 -15.55 0.55
CA THR A 149 15.59 -15.50 0.47
C THR A 149 15.08 -16.79 -0.14
N ASP A 150 14.23 -17.51 0.57
CA ASP A 150 13.56 -18.71 0.07
C ASP A 150 12.33 -18.35 -0.77
N ILE A 151 11.56 -17.35 -0.33
CA ILE A 151 10.38 -16.88 -1.03
C ILE A 151 10.39 -15.35 -1.12
N LEU A 152 10.37 -14.84 -2.35
CA LEU A 152 10.23 -13.41 -2.63
C LEU A 152 8.83 -13.14 -3.17
N ILE A 153 8.10 -12.26 -2.50
CA ILE A 153 6.75 -11.84 -2.89
C ILE A 153 6.80 -10.38 -3.33
N VAL A 154 6.19 -10.08 -4.46
CA VAL A 154 6.05 -8.71 -5.00
C VAL A 154 4.60 -8.44 -5.35
N ILE A 155 4.21 -7.16 -5.48
CA ILE A 155 2.81 -6.73 -5.58
C ILE A 155 2.47 -6.00 -6.89
N ASN A 156 3.40 -5.91 -7.83
CA ASN A 156 3.19 -5.32 -9.14
C ASN A 156 4.09 -5.99 -10.20
N GLU A 157 3.76 -5.79 -11.46
CA GLU A 157 4.41 -6.42 -12.59
C GLU A 157 5.85 -5.92 -12.83
N GLU A 158 6.11 -4.63 -12.59
CA GLU A 158 7.45 -4.05 -12.78
C GLU A 158 8.44 -4.66 -11.77
N ASP A 159 8.02 -4.78 -10.52
CA ASP A 159 8.82 -5.42 -9.48
C ASP A 159 8.97 -6.93 -9.73
N TYR A 160 7.93 -7.60 -10.25
CA TYR A 160 7.99 -9.01 -10.60
C TYR A 160 9.05 -9.28 -11.69
N ARG A 161 9.04 -8.50 -12.77
CA ARG A 161 10.07 -8.59 -13.82
C ARG A 161 11.48 -8.30 -13.30
N SER A 162 11.58 -7.39 -12.34
CA SER A 162 12.86 -7.09 -11.67
C SER A 162 13.31 -8.22 -10.75
N ALA A 163 12.37 -8.82 -10.02
CA ALA A 163 12.62 -9.95 -9.12
C ALA A 163 13.11 -11.18 -9.88
N LEU A 164 12.58 -11.47 -11.07
CA LEU A 164 13.03 -12.59 -11.93
C LEU A 164 14.51 -12.53 -12.33
N LYS A 165 15.14 -11.34 -12.21
CA LYS A 165 16.58 -11.14 -12.47
C LYS A 165 17.46 -11.37 -11.23
N LEU A 166 16.83 -11.60 -10.07
CA LEU A 166 17.51 -11.88 -8.82
C LEU A 166 17.75 -13.39 -8.67
N HIS A 167 18.88 -13.74 -8.06
CA HIS A 167 19.20 -15.14 -7.75
C HIS A 167 18.86 -15.41 -6.29
N LEU A 168 17.74 -16.10 -6.08
CA LEU A 168 17.30 -16.54 -4.75
C LEU A 168 18.16 -17.71 -4.25
N LYS A 169 17.96 -18.11 -2.99
CA LYS A 169 18.48 -19.36 -2.42
C LYS A 169 18.09 -20.55 -3.31
N LYS A 170 18.90 -21.60 -3.36
CA LYS A 170 18.60 -22.80 -4.18
C LYS A 170 17.20 -23.33 -3.85
N GLY A 171 16.37 -23.49 -4.87
CA GLY A 171 14.96 -23.87 -4.72
C GLY A 171 14.03 -22.71 -4.29
N GLY A 172 14.53 -21.49 -4.25
CA GLY A 172 13.73 -20.30 -3.94
C GLY A 172 12.70 -19.98 -5.01
N GLN A 173 11.59 -19.35 -4.62
CA GLN A 173 10.45 -19.06 -5.48
C GLN A 173 10.07 -17.57 -5.43
N ILE A 174 9.57 -17.07 -6.56
CA ILE A 174 9.10 -15.69 -6.70
C ILE A 174 7.60 -15.72 -6.99
N TYR A 175 6.83 -14.95 -6.21
CA TYR A 175 5.40 -14.81 -6.39
C TYR A 175 5.02 -13.36 -6.64
N LYS A 176 4.04 -13.13 -7.53
CA LYS A 176 3.31 -11.87 -7.62
C LYS A 176 1.94 -12.07 -6.99
N ILE A 177 1.57 -11.19 -6.06
CA ILE A 177 0.27 -11.18 -5.41
C ILE A 177 -0.43 -9.82 -5.65
N PRO A 178 -1.75 -9.75 -5.54
CA PRO A 178 -2.49 -8.49 -5.72
C PRO A 178 -2.44 -7.57 -4.48
N GLY A 179 -1.29 -7.50 -3.81
CA GLY A 179 -1.14 -6.77 -2.55
C GLY A 179 -1.87 -7.45 -1.38
N VAL A 180 -2.27 -6.64 -0.41
CA VAL A 180 -2.97 -7.10 0.82
C VAL A 180 -4.45 -7.46 0.60
N GLY A 181 -4.95 -7.22 -0.60
CA GLY A 181 -6.34 -7.46 -0.98
C GLY A 181 -7.30 -6.35 -0.53
N LEU A 182 -8.23 -6.04 -1.40
CA LEU A 182 -9.28 -5.05 -1.19
C LEU A 182 -10.44 -5.65 -0.38
N ASN A 183 -10.87 -4.95 0.67
CA ASN A 183 -12.05 -5.34 1.44
C ASN A 183 -13.34 -4.84 0.77
N GLY A 184 -13.90 -5.65 -0.12
CA GLY A 184 -15.15 -5.35 -0.85
C GLY A 184 -16.37 -5.16 0.06
N GLY A 185 -16.39 -5.71 1.28
CA GLY A 185 -17.45 -5.44 2.25
C GLY A 185 -17.42 -4.04 2.83
N ARG A 186 -16.23 -3.44 2.90
CA ARG A 186 -16.02 -2.05 3.37
C ARG A 186 -16.14 -1.04 2.23
N PHE A 187 -15.56 -1.35 1.06
CA PHE A 187 -15.56 -0.50 -0.12
C PHE A 187 -16.55 -1.06 -1.14
N ARG A 188 -17.77 -0.56 -1.13
CA ARG A 188 -18.87 -0.89 -2.05
C ARG A 188 -19.53 0.39 -2.55
N PRO A 189 -20.12 0.40 -3.75
CA PRO A 189 -20.90 1.53 -4.21
C PRO A 189 -21.98 1.91 -3.19
N LEU A 190 -22.14 3.20 -2.98
CA LEU A 190 -23.25 3.72 -2.19
C LEU A 190 -24.54 3.65 -3.01
N THR A 191 -25.68 3.47 -2.32
CA THR A 191 -27.00 3.75 -2.89
C THR A 191 -27.17 5.24 -3.15
N ASP A 192 -28.12 5.61 -4.00
CA ASP A 192 -28.38 7.02 -4.30
C ASP A 192 -28.78 7.81 -3.04
N GLU A 193 -29.49 7.18 -2.10
CA GLU A 193 -29.85 7.80 -0.85
C GLU A 193 -28.65 8.00 0.08
N GLU A 194 -27.82 6.97 0.26
CA GLU A 194 -26.56 7.06 1.03
C GLU A 194 -25.67 8.20 0.45
N ARG A 195 -25.55 8.27 -0.88
CA ARG A 195 -24.77 9.30 -1.57
C ARG A 195 -25.35 10.70 -1.33
N ARG A 196 -26.68 10.90 -1.46
CA ARG A 196 -27.33 12.18 -1.21
C ARG A 196 -27.13 12.65 0.22
N GLN A 197 -27.31 11.77 1.20
CA GLN A 197 -27.11 12.08 2.63
C GLN A 197 -25.64 12.41 2.92
N GLY A 198 -24.70 11.62 2.39
CA GLY A 198 -23.26 11.86 2.54
C GLY A 198 -22.83 13.21 1.95
N ARG A 199 -23.29 13.56 0.74
CA ARG A 199 -23.00 14.86 0.12
C ARG A 199 -23.51 16.03 0.96
N ARG A 200 -24.73 15.95 1.51
CA ARG A 200 -25.27 16.98 2.42
C ARG A 200 -24.40 17.12 3.67
N ALA A 201 -24.00 16.01 4.28
CA ALA A 201 -23.16 16.00 5.48
C ALA A 201 -21.76 16.60 5.23
N LEU A 202 -21.24 16.49 3.99
CA LEU A 202 -19.97 17.09 3.56
C LEU A 202 -20.11 18.53 3.07
N GLY A 203 -21.34 19.09 3.01
CA GLY A 203 -21.59 20.42 2.45
C GLY A 203 -21.44 20.49 0.94
N ILE A 204 -21.61 19.37 0.23
CA ILE A 204 -21.51 19.28 -1.23
C ILE A 204 -22.91 19.42 -1.84
N GLY A 205 -23.08 20.45 -2.67
CA GLY A 205 -24.32 20.72 -3.38
C GLY A 205 -24.67 19.65 -4.44
N PRO A 206 -25.93 19.59 -4.88
CA PRO A 206 -26.34 18.64 -5.91
C PRO A 206 -25.62 18.85 -7.25
N GLU A 207 -25.32 20.09 -7.60
CA GLU A 207 -24.66 20.47 -8.87
C GLU A 207 -23.13 20.57 -8.75
N ASP A 208 -22.58 20.45 -7.53
CA ASP A 208 -21.13 20.47 -7.34
C ASP A 208 -20.50 19.24 -7.98
N PHE A 209 -19.42 19.40 -8.73
CA PHE A 209 -18.56 18.31 -9.16
C PHE A 209 -17.53 18.04 -8.06
N PHE A 210 -17.70 16.93 -7.33
CA PHE A 210 -16.90 16.63 -6.16
C PHE A 210 -15.74 15.71 -6.46
N LEU A 211 -14.53 16.22 -6.29
CA LEU A 211 -13.27 15.51 -6.42
C LEU A 211 -12.71 15.14 -5.04
N VAL A 212 -12.14 13.96 -4.91
CA VAL A 212 -11.55 13.50 -3.64
C VAL A 212 -10.16 12.92 -3.86
N SER A 213 -9.21 13.27 -2.99
CA SER A 213 -7.95 12.51 -2.84
C SER A 213 -7.84 11.96 -1.44
N VAL A 214 -7.31 10.73 -1.33
CA VAL A 214 -7.05 10.06 -0.07
C VAL A 214 -5.58 9.72 0.04
N GLY A 215 -4.90 10.21 1.08
CA GLY A 215 -3.50 9.90 1.33
C GLY A 215 -2.80 10.88 2.26
N GLU A 216 -1.63 10.46 2.73
CA GLU A 216 -0.78 11.31 3.56
C GLU A 216 -0.35 12.58 2.81
N LEU A 217 -0.32 13.71 3.48
CA LEU A 217 0.14 14.98 2.91
C LEU A 217 1.68 15.02 2.89
N ASN A 218 2.27 14.48 1.81
CA ASN A 218 3.72 14.44 1.62
C ASN A 218 4.12 14.64 0.15
N GLY A 219 5.43 14.77 -0.12
CA GLY A 219 5.95 15.04 -1.47
C GLY A 219 5.72 13.91 -2.48
N ASN A 220 5.57 12.66 -2.03
CA ASN A 220 5.30 11.52 -2.92
C ASN A 220 3.83 11.48 -3.38
N LYS A 221 2.89 11.84 -2.51
CA LYS A 221 1.45 11.88 -2.83
C LYS A 221 1.10 13.04 -3.77
N ASN A 222 1.95 14.05 -3.90
CA ASN A 222 1.97 15.02 -5.00
C ASN A 222 0.67 15.82 -5.19
N HIS A 223 -0.08 16.08 -4.13
CA HIS A 223 -1.37 16.81 -4.20
C HIS A 223 -1.22 18.22 -4.79
N ARG A 224 -0.01 18.80 -4.78
CA ARG A 224 0.28 20.10 -5.40
C ARG A 224 -0.10 20.15 -6.88
N ILE A 225 0.15 19.07 -7.65
CA ILE A 225 -0.19 19.03 -9.07
C ILE A 225 -1.69 19.21 -9.33
N VAL A 226 -2.52 18.72 -8.39
CA VAL A 226 -3.98 18.88 -8.46
C VAL A 226 -4.38 20.33 -8.21
N LEU A 227 -3.75 21.01 -7.25
CA LEU A 227 -3.98 22.43 -7.02
C LEU A 227 -3.59 23.26 -8.24
N GLU A 228 -2.47 22.95 -8.89
CA GLU A 228 -2.02 23.59 -10.12
C GLU A 228 -3.02 23.36 -11.27
N ALA A 229 -3.55 22.13 -11.40
CA ALA A 229 -4.59 21.80 -12.38
C ALA A 229 -5.90 22.60 -12.13
N LEU A 230 -6.36 22.64 -10.89
CA LEU A 230 -7.56 23.43 -10.50
C LEU A 230 -7.36 24.92 -10.74
N ALA A 231 -6.17 25.47 -10.45
CA ALA A 231 -5.84 26.86 -10.75
C ALA A 231 -5.84 27.16 -12.28
N GLN A 232 -5.41 26.20 -13.12
CA GLN A 232 -5.51 26.32 -14.56
C GLN A 232 -6.97 26.32 -15.04
N ILE A 233 -7.82 25.45 -14.49
CA ILE A 233 -9.25 25.43 -14.80
C ILE A 233 -9.88 26.77 -14.42
N ARG A 234 -9.60 27.27 -13.22
CA ARG A 234 -10.14 28.57 -12.74
C ARG A 234 -9.76 29.73 -13.66
N ARG A 235 -8.52 29.79 -14.11
CA ARG A 235 -8.03 30.84 -15.02
C ARG A 235 -8.68 30.82 -16.40
N SER A 236 -9.22 29.67 -16.84
CA SER A 236 -9.89 29.57 -18.13
C SER A 236 -11.28 30.27 -18.19
N GLY A 237 -11.76 30.83 -17.08
CA GLY A 237 -12.95 31.71 -17.02
C GLY A 237 -14.31 31.00 -16.98
N ASN A 238 -14.39 29.76 -17.39
CA ASN A 238 -15.60 28.95 -17.29
C ASN A 238 -15.45 27.97 -16.12
N VAL A 239 -15.69 28.43 -14.89
CA VAL A 239 -15.47 27.64 -13.68
C VAL A 239 -16.76 26.91 -13.33
N PRO A 240 -16.84 25.62 -13.61
CA PRO A 240 -17.90 24.79 -13.08
C PRO A 240 -17.81 24.75 -11.55
N LEU A 241 -18.91 24.40 -10.88
CA LEU A 241 -18.96 24.25 -9.43
C LEU A 241 -18.13 23.02 -9.03
N ILE A 242 -16.80 23.20 -8.92
CA ILE A 242 -15.88 22.14 -8.47
C ILE A 242 -15.66 22.28 -6.96
N ARG A 243 -15.70 21.14 -6.27
CA ARG A 243 -15.26 20.97 -4.90
C ARG A 243 -14.16 19.91 -4.84
N TYR A 244 -13.10 20.17 -4.11
CA TYR A 244 -12.00 19.21 -3.96
C TYR A 244 -11.74 18.94 -2.48
N GLY A 245 -11.96 17.69 -2.06
CA GLY A 245 -11.72 17.21 -0.70
C GLY A 245 -10.42 16.43 -0.59
N LEU A 246 -9.56 16.78 0.36
CA LEU A 246 -8.35 16.07 0.71
C LEU A 246 -8.53 15.35 2.04
N CYS A 247 -8.56 14.01 2.01
CA CYS A 247 -8.63 13.15 3.19
C CYS A 247 -7.23 12.61 3.52
N GLY A 248 -6.68 13.08 4.62
CA GLY A 248 -5.36 12.72 5.13
C GLY A 248 -4.71 13.87 5.88
N ASP A 249 -3.65 13.53 6.59
CA ASP A 249 -2.80 14.48 7.27
C ASP A 249 -1.34 14.17 6.98
N GLY A 250 -0.42 15.03 7.40
CA GLY A 250 1.00 14.77 7.21
C GLY A 250 1.85 16.02 7.23
N PHE A 251 3.13 15.79 7.02
CA PHE A 251 4.16 16.80 7.12
C PHE A 251 3.95 18.03 6.20
N PHE A 252 3.21 17.87 5.11
CA PHE A 252 2.95 18.97 4.15
C PHE A 252 1.65 19.72 4.44
N ARG A 253 0.94 19.48 5.56
CA ARG A 253 -0.33 20.16 5.84
C ARG A 253 -0.20 21.68 5.74
N LYS A 254 0.74 22.28 6.44
CA LYS A 254 0.97 23.74 6.39
C LYS A 254 1.28 24.23 4.97
N ARG A 255 2.12 23.50 4.25
CA ARG A 255 2.42 23.81 2.83
C ARG A 255 1.19 23.73 1.93
N MET A 256 0.29 22.78 2.17
CA MET A 256 -0.95 22.67 1.42
C MET A 256 -1.83 23.89 1.64
N GLU A 257 -1.98 24.35 2.90
CA GLU A 257 -2.72 25.56 3.25
C GLU A 257 -2.13 26.80 2.55
N ASP A 258 -0.81 26.94 2.55
CA ASP A 258 -0.10 28.04 1.88
C ASP A 258 -0.35 28.00 0.35
N TRP A 259 -0.18 26.85 -0.31
CA TRP A 259 -0.44 26.71 -1.76
C TRP A 259 -1.89 26.95 -2.13
N ILE A 260 -2.86 26.51 -1.32
CA ILE A 260 -4.29 26.79 -1.53
C ILE A 260 -4.54 28.30 -1.53
N GLY A 261 -3.94 29.03 -0.58
CA GLY A 261 -4.04 30.50 -0.51
C GLY A 261 -3.35 31.19 -1.69
N GLU A 262 -2.10 30.83 -2.01
CA GLU A 262 -1.33 31.39 -3.12
C GLU A 262 -2.02 31.22 -4.48
N LEU A 263 -2.69 30.08 -4.69
CA LEU A 263 -3.39 29.75 -5.93
C LEU A 263 -4.84 30.26 -5.95
N GLY A 264 -5.31 30.89 -4.86
CA GLY A 264 -6.67 31.41 -4.73
C GLY A 264 -7.74 30.31 -4.75
N LEU A 265 -7.51 29.16 -4.14
CA LEU A 265 -8.40 28.00 -4.19
C LEU A 265 -9.15 27.71 -2.87
N ALA A 266 -9.14 28.66 -1.93
CA ALA A 266 -9.71 28.45 -0.59
C ALA A 266 -11.23 28.17 -0.59
N ASP A 267 -11.94 28.61 -1.60
CA ASP A 267 -13.37 28.36 -1.82
C ASP A 267 -13.68 27.00 -2.49
N ILE A 268 -12.66 26.37 -3.07
CA ILE A 268 -12.78 25.09 -3.80
C ILE A 268 -12.27 23.91 -2.97
N VAL A 269 -11.15 24.10 -2.23
CA VAL A 269 -10.39 23.02 -1.60
C VAL A 269 -10.69 22.95 -0.10
N THR A 270 -11.04 21.74 0.37
CA THR A 270 -11.24 21.45 1.79
C THR A 270 -10.25 20.37 2.26
N LEU A 271 -9.46 20.68 3.30
CA LEU A 271 -8.59 19.72 3.97
C LEU A 271 -9.37 19.04 5.10
N TYR A 272 -9.88 17.84 4.86
CA TYR A 272 -10.67 17.08 5.84
C TYR A 272 -9.84 16.47 6.98
N GLY A 273 -8.51 16.48 6.86
CA GLY A 273 -7.65 15.80 7.82
C GLY A 273 -7.76 14.28 7.75
N TYR A 274 -7.27 13.59 8.80
CA TYR A 274 -7.40 12.13 8.91
C TYR A 274 -8.86 11.75 9.14
N ARG A 275 -9.35 10.76 8.36
CA ARG A 275 -10.73 10.26 8.43
C ARG A 275 -10.74 8.74 8.45
N ASP A 276 -11.62 8.14 9.26
CA ASP A 276 -11.85 6.69 9.32
C ASP A 276 -12.99 6.23 8.41
N ASP A 277 -13.86 7.16 7.99
CA ASP A 277 -15.04 6.94 7.15
C ASP A 277 -14.77 7.17 5.65
N ILE A 278 -13.56 6.84 5.20
CA ILE A 278 -13.14 7.02 3.81
C ILE A 278 -14.15 6.46 2.78
N PRO A 279 -14.78 5.28 2.98
CA PRO A 279 -15.79 4.81 2.03
C PRO A 279 -16.97 5.77 1.86
N ALA A 280 -17.43 6.39 2.93
CA ALA A 280 -18.53 7.37 2.87
C ALA A 280 -18.14 8.62 2.06
N VAL A 281 -16.90 9.10 2.23
CA VAL A 281 -16.42 10.28 1.48
C VAL A 281 -16.18 9.93 0.01
N LEU A 282 -15.47 8.82 -0.29
CA LEU A 282 -15.21 8.38 -1.66
C LEU A 282 -16.50 8.13 -2.43
N GLY A 283 -17.49 7.44 -1.84
CA GLY A 283 -18.76 7.15 -2.50
C GLY A 283 -19.59 8.41 -2.84
N CYS A 284 -19.30 9.55 -2.20
CA CYS A 284 -19.92 10.83 -2.52
C CYS A 284 -19.24 11.55 -3.70
N ALA A 285 -18.04 11.14 -4.09
CA ALA A 285 -17.27 11.78 -5.15
C ALA A 285 -17.82 11.48 -6.55
N ASP A 286 -17.57 12.38 -7.48
CA ASP A 286 -17.81 12.17 -8.92
C ASP A 286 -16.57 11.58 -9.59
N ALA A 287 -15.37 11.93 -9.08
CA ALA A 287 -14.12 11.29 -9.40
C ALA A 287 -13.13 11.38 -8.24
N SER A 288 -12.21 10.44 -8.17
CA SER A 288 -11.06 10.49 -7.26
C SER A 288 -9.81 10.92 -8.01
N ILE A 289 -8.90 11.65 -7.33
CA ILE A 289 -7.61 12.01 -7.93
C ILE A 289 -6.49 11.34 -7.14
N PHE A 290 -5.66 10.58 -7.85
CA PHE A 290 -4.56 9.81 -7.28
C PHE A 290 -3.22 10.18 -7.95
N PRO A 291 -2.61 11.34 -7.57
CA PRO A 291 -1.49 11.95 -8.27
C PRO A 291 -0.11 11.45 -7.80
N SER A 292 -0.05 10.37 -7.05
CA SER A 292 1.16 9.85 -6.42
C SER A 292 2.27 9.59 -7.44
N LYS A 293 3.47 10.11 -7.18
CA LYS A 293 4.64 9.92 -8.04
C LYS A 293 5.08 8.46 -8.09
N ARG A 294 4.91 7.74 -6.98
CA ARG A 294 5.37 6.35 -6.82
C ARG A 294 4.46 5.60 -5.87
N GLU A 295 4.04 4.41 -6.29
CA GLU A 295 3.30 3.45 -5.47
C GLU A 295 3.80 2.03 -5.72
N GLY A 296 3.68 1.17 -4.74
CA GLY A 296 3.82 -0.27 -4.92
C GLY A 296 2.60 -0.84 -5.64
N LEU A 297 1.41 -0.50 -5.14
CA LEU A 297 0.12 -0.82 -5.75
C LEU A 297 -0.82 0.40 -5.74
N GLY A 298 -0.92 1.14 -4.62
CA GLY A 298 -1.76 2.33 -4.52
C GLY A 298 -3.19 2.03 -4.13
N MET A 299 -3.38 1.52 -2.90
CA MET A 299 -4.69 1.08 -2.38
C MET A 299 -5.79 2.14 -2.50
N ALA A 300 -5.50 3.43 -2.31
CA ALA A 300 -6.53 4.48 -2.41
C ALA A 300 -7.15 4.57 -3.82
N GLY A 301 -6.40 4.29 -4.88
CA GLY A 301 -6.94 4.18 -6.24
C GLY A 301 -7.88 2.98 -6.38
N LEU A 302 -7.47 1.80 -5.89
CA LEU A 302 -8.30 0.59 -5.88
C LEU A 302 -9.57 0.76 -5.03
N GLU A 303 -9.45 1.40 -3.87
CA GLU A 303 -10.58 1.71 -2.98
C GLU A 303 -11.60 2.61 -3.68
N SER A 304 -11.13 3.60 -4.46
CA SER A 304 -11.99 4.47 -5.27
C SER A 304 -12.73 3.67 -6.35
N LEU A 305 -12.01 2.86 -7.12
CA LEU A 305 -12.60 2.01 -8.17
C LEU A 305 -13.62 1.03 -7.59
N ALA A 306 -13.38 0.48 -6.39
CA ALA A 306 -14.33 -0.42 -5.71
C ALA A 306 -15.61 0.27 -5.27
N MET A 307 -15.56 1.58 -5.01
CA MET A 307 -16.76 2.40 -4.77
C MET A 307 -17.50 2.72 -6.09
N GLY A 308 -16.99 2.29 -7.24
CA GLY A 308 -17.49 2.67 -8.56
C GLY A 308 -17.16 4.12 -8.93
N VAL A 309 -16.15 4.71 -8.29
CA VAL A 309 -15.69 6.08 -8.50
C VAL A 309 -14.46 6.04 -9.42
N PRO A 310 -14.53 6.64 -10.62
CA PRO A 310 -13.42 6.67 -11.55
C PRO A 310 -12.26 7.51 -11.02
N VAL A 311 -11.04 7.18 -11.49
CA VAL A 311 -9.82 7.78 -10.94
C VAL A 311 -9.07 8.57 -12.01
N ILE A 312 -8.65 9.79 -11.68
CA ILE A 312 -7.64 10.53 -12.44
C ILE A 312 -6.29 10.27 -11.75
N ALA A 313 -5.46 9.44 -12.36
CA ALA A 313 -4.26 8.90 -11.74
C ALA A 313 -2.97 9.39 -12.39
N ALA A 314 -1.91 9.46 -11.59
CA ALA A 314 -0.57 9.53 -12.15
C ALA A 314 -0.12 8.15 -12.67
N ASP A 315 0.56 8.15 -13.82
CA ASP A 315 1.18 6.96 -14.40
C ASP A 315 2.39 6.53 -13.55
N ASN A 316 2.18 5.50 -12.75
CA ASN A 316 3.23 4.86 -11.97
C ASN A 316 3.03 3.33 -11.95
N ARG A 317 4.04 2.57 -11.50
CA ARG A 317 3.99 1.11 -11.55
C ARG A 317 2.81 0.49 -10.80
N GLY A 318 2.32 1.13 -9.73
CA GLY A 318 1.18 0.63 -8.97
C GLY A 318 -0.13 0.88 -9.69
N THR A 319 -0.34 2.09 -10.23
CA THR A 319 -1.57 2.44 -10.97
C THR A 319 -1.71 1.65 -12.26
N ARG A 320 -0.60 1.28 -12.92
CA ARG A 320 -0.60 0.43 -14.13
C ARG A 320 -1.17 -0.97 -13.91
N GLU A 321 -1.27 -1.44 -12.67
CA GLU A 321 -1.85 -2.75 -12.36
C GLU A 321 -3.38 -2.80 -12.54
N TYR A 322 -4.06 -1.63 -12.47
CA TYR A 322 -5.53 -1.57 -12.44
C TYR A 322 -6.14 -0.41 -13.26
N MET A 323 -5.34 0.60 -13.64
CA MET A 323 -5.85 1.74 -14.43
C MET A 323 -5.75 1.46 -15.92
N GLU A 324 -6.86 1.69 -16.62
CA GLU A 324 -6.95 1.72 -18.07
C GLU A 324 -7.47 3.08 -18.50
N HIS A 325 -6.62 3.86 -19.20
CA HIS A 325 -6.95 5.21 -19.66
C HIS A 325 -8.25 5.22 -20.48
N GLU A 326 -9.15 6.17 -20.21
CA GLU A 326 -10.49 6.34 -20.78
C GLU A 326 -11.52 5.24 -20.42
N LYS A 327 -11.13 4.14 -19.79
CA LYS A 327 -12.06 3.07 -19.44
C LYS A 327 -12.57 3.17 -17.99
N ASN A 328 -11.66 3.24 -17.01
CA ASN A 328 -12.00 3.37 -15.59
C ASN A 328 -11.48 4.66 -14.97
N GLY A 329 -11.09 5.60 -15.82
CA GLY A 329 -10.58 6.91 -15.46
C GLY A 329 -9.54 7.40 -16.45
N PHE A 330 -8.74 8.37 -16.04
CA PHE A 330 -7.71 8.98 -16.88
C PHE A 330 -6.34 8.85 -16.23
N VAL A 331 -5.30 8.67 -17.06
CA VAL A 331 -3.92 8.47 -16.58
C VAL A 331 -3.01 9.48 -17.27
N TYR A 332 -2.25 10.23 -16.46
CA TYR A 332 -1.32 11.26 -16.92
C TYR A 332 0.04 11.13 -16.23
N ARG A 333 1.04 11.80 -16.72
CA ARG A 333 2.34 11.87 -16.03
C ARG A 333 2.19 12.63 -14.71
N CYS A 334 2.93 12.25 -13.69
CA CYS A 334 2.87 12.86 -12.36
C CYS A 334 3.35 14.33 -12.32
N ASP A 335 3.95 14.83 -13.38
CA ASP A 335 4.40 16.21 -13.56
C ASP A 335 3.56 17.02 -14.56
N ASP A 336 2.43 16.47 -15.01
CA ASP A 336 1.57 17.05 -16.05
C ASP A 336 0.28 17.67 -15.45
N ALA A 337 0.39 18.89 -14.91
CA ALA A 337 -0.78 19.61 -14.38
C ALA A 337 -1.85 19.89 -15.45
N ALA A 338 -1.44 20.08 -16.71
CA ALA A 338 -2.37 20.31 -17.81
C ALA A 338 -3.19 19.05 -18.13
N GLY A 339 -2.54 17.86 -18.13
CA GLY A 339 -3.23 16.60 -18.28
C GLY A 339 -4.21 16.34 -17.14
N PHE A 340 -3.83 16.60 -15.87
CA PHE A 340 -4.79 16.51 -14.76
C PHE A 340 -5.98 17.46 -14.93
N ALA A 341 -5.75 18.70 -15.39
CA ALA A 341 -6.83 19.65 -15.68
C ALA A 341 -7.74 19.16 -16.82
N GLU A 342 -7.17 18.58 -17.86
CA GLU A 342 -7.91 17.94 -18.94
C GLU A 342 -8.75 16.77 -18.45
N GLY A 343 -8.16 15.84 -17.66
CA GLY A 343 -8.88 14.72 -17.09
C GLY A 343 -10.07 15.14 -16.23
N ILE A 344 -9.93 16.22 -15.44
CA ILE A 344 -11.04 16.81 -14.68
C ILE A 344 -12.15 17.29 -15.63
N ARG A 345 -11.81 18.06 -16.68
CA ARG A 345 -12.79 18.53 -17.65
C ARG A 345 -13.49 17.38 -18.40
N MET A 346 -12.72 16.37 -18.81
CA MET A 346 -13.27 15.17 -19.45
C MET A 346 -14.27 14.46 -18.53
N MET A 347 -13.92 14.25 -17.26
CA MET A 347 -14.84 13.65 -16.28
C MET A 347 -16.13 14.46 -16.12
N MET A 348 -16.04 15.78 -16.13
CA MET A 348 -17.20 16.66 -16.03
C MET A 348 -18.09 16.58 -17.25
N SER A 349 -17.53 16.44 -18.45
CA SER A 349 -18.27 16.40 -19.72
C SER A 349 -18.95 15.07 -20.01
N LEU A 350 -18.67 14.01 -19.24
CA LEU A 350 -19.27 12.69 -19.47
C LEU A 350 -20.80 12.74 -19.33
N THR A 351 -21.48 12.12 -20.29
CA THR A 351 -22.93 11.87 -20.22
C THR A 351 -23.26 10.86 -19.11
N SER A 352 -24.52 10.80 -18.69
CA SER A 352 -24.97 9.82 -17.67
C SER A 352 -24.71 8.38 -18.12
N ALA A 353 -24.85 8.05 -19.40
CA ALA A 353 -24.56 6.72 -19.95
C ALA A 353 -23.06 6.39 -19.86
N GLN A 354 -22.18 7.32 -20.22
CA GLN A 354 -20.73 7.15 -20.12
C GLN A 354 -20.27 7.01 -18.66
N ARG A 355 -20.86 7.77 -17.74
CA ARG A 355 -20.59 7.63 -16.30
C ARG A 355 -20.99 6.25 -15.78
N ALA A 356 -22.16 5.74 -16.20
CA ALA A 356 -22.63 4.42 -15.81
C ALA A 356 -21.72 3.30 -16.38
N GLU A 357 -21.29 3.40 -17.61
CA GLU A 357 -20.34 2.45 -18.20
C GLU A 357 -18.98 2.50 -17.48
N MET A 358 -18.42 3.70 -17.26
CA MET A 358 -17.14 3.86 -16.56
C MET A 358 -17.20 3.30 -15.14
N LYS A 359 -18.33 3.48 -14.42
CA LYS A 359 -18.57 2.86 -13.11
C LYS A 359 -18.49 1.34 -13.17
N LEU A 360 -19.08 0.68 -14.16
CA LEU A 360 -18.97 -0.76 -14.34
C LEU A 360 -17.53 -1.19 -14.60
N ARG A 361 -16.79 -0.46 -15.42
CA ARG A 361 -15.37 -0.71 -15.68
C ARG A 361 -14.52 -0.57 -14.40
N CYS A 362 -14.83 0.42 -13.52
CA CYS A 362 -14.18 0.54 -12.22
C CYS A 362 -14.37 -0.72 -11.36
N LEU A 363 -15.59 -1.21 -11.27
CA LEU A 363 -15.92 -2.41 -10.48
C LEU A 363 -15.29 -3.69 -11.06
N ASP A 364 -15.19 -3.80 -12.38
CA ASP A 364 -14.53 -4.93 -13.02
C ASP A 364 -13.01 -4.93 -12.78
N ALA A 365 -12.38 -3.76 -12.82
CA ALA A 365 -10.94 -3.61 -12.65
C ALA A 365 -10.43 -4.04 -11.27
N VAL A 366 -11.27 -4.02 -10.24
CA VAL A 366 -10.87 -4.38 -8.87
C VAL A 366 -11.01 -5.86 -8.53
N LYS A 367 -11.73 -6.64 -9.33
CA LYS A 367 -11.98 -8.08 -9.07
C LYS A 367 -10.69 -8.89 -8.82
N PRO A 368 -9.59 -8.72 -9.59
CA PRO A 368 -8.34 -9.42 -9.33
C PRO A 368 -7.66 -9.05 -8.01
N PHE A 369 -8.07 -7.94 -7.40
CA PHE A 369 -7.48 -7.39 -6.16
C PHE A 369 -8.34 -7.66 -4.94
N GLU A 370 -9.41 -8.43 -5.06
CA GLU A 370 -10.27 -8.79 -3.93
C GLU A 370 -9.50 -9.56 -2.86
N LYS A 371 -9.84 -9.29 -1.60
CA LYS A 371 -9.21 -9.87 -0.42
C LYS A 371 -9.24 -11.40 -0.44
N ALA A 372 -10.32 -12.00 -0.89
CA ALA A 372 -10.46 -13.45 -0.98
C ALA A 372 -9.40 -14.08 -1.88
N TYR A 373 -9.10 -13.44 -3.03
CA TYR A 373 -8.07 -13.90 -3.95
C TYR A 373 -6.67 -13.76 -3.35
N ALA A 374 -6.35 -12.59 -2.76
CA ALA A 374 -5.07 -12.37 -2.08
C ALA A 374 -4.83 -13.41 -0.97
N CYS A 375 -5.85 -13.66 -0.13
CA CYS A 375 -5.79 -14.66 0.93
C CYS A 375 -5.59 -16.09 0.37
N ALA A 376 -6.25 -16.45 -0.74
CA ALA A 376 -6.08 -17.77 -1.35
C ALA A 376 -4.65 -17.97 -1.86
N VAL A 377 -4.04 -16.95 -2.48
CA VAL A 377 -2.64 -17.02 -2.92
C VAL A 377 -1.69 -17.13 -1.72
N MET A 378 -1.86 -16.30 -0.69
CA MET A 378 -1.03 -16.36 0.52
C MET A 378 -1.16 -17.70 1.25
N ARG A 379 -2.36 -18.27 1.31
CA ARG A 379 -2.56 -19.61 1.87
C ARG A 379 -1.77 -20.67 1.13
N ARG A 380 -1.73 -20.64 -0.21
CA ARG A 380 -0.92 -21.56 -1.03
C ARG A 380 0.57 -21.42 -0.71
N ILE A 381 1.06 -20.18 -0.59
CA ILE A 381 2.45 -19.89 -0.25
C ILE A 381 2.78 -20.47 1.13
N TYR A 382 1.98 -20.17 2.16
CA TYR A 382 2.22 -20.68 3.51
C TYR A 382 2.08 -22.19 3.61
N THR A 383 1.17 -22.80 2.86
CA THR A 383 1.06 -24.28 2.80
C THR A 383 2.33 -24.91 2.19
N ALA A 384 2.91 -24.30 1.15
CA ALA A 384 4.17 -24.75 0.57
C ALA A 384 5.33 -24.61 1.56
N VAL A 385 5.38 -23.52 2.33
CA VAL A 385 6.34 -23.31 3.41
C VAL A 385 6.22 -24.40 4.47
N THR A 386 4.98 -24.67 4.91
CA THR A 386 4.70 -25.71 5.92
C THR A 386 5.19 -27.08 5.49
N ARG A 387 4.90 -27.50 4.26
CA ARG A 387 5.38 -28.77 3.69
C ARG A 387 6.91 -28.85 3.69
N ARG A 388 7.57 -27.80 3.27
CA ARG A 388 9.05 -27.74 3.24
C ARG A 388 9.66 -27.89 4.63
N ILE A 389 9.03 -27.31 5.67
CA ILE A 389 9.48 -27.46 7.06
C ILE A 389 9.25 -28.91 7.51
N GLU A 390 8.08 -29.48 7.28
CA GLU A 390 7.72 -30.85 7.66
C GLU A 390 8.61 -31.90 6.97
N GLU A 391 8.96 -31.68 5.71
CA GLU A 391 9.90 -32.53 4.97
C GLU A 391 11.33 -32.46 5.57
N ALA A 392 11.80 -31.26 5.94
CA ALA A 392 13.10 -31.10 6.57
C ALA A 392 13.17 -31.80 7.93
N ASP A 393 12.10 -31.74 8.74
CA ASP A 393 12.01 -32.41 10.05
C ASP A 393 11.96 -33.95 9.94
N GLN A 394 11.58 -34.52 8.79
CA GLN A 394 11.55 -35.99 8.58
C GLN A 394 12.89 -36.58 8.14
N TYR A 395 13.77 -35.77 7.57
CA TYR A 395 15.05 -36.23 7.00
C TYR A 395 16.30 -35.71 7.73
N GLY A 396 16.14 -34.86 8.74
CA GLY A 396 17.18 -34.34 9.63
C GLY A 396 17.15 -35.01 10.98
#